data_4eb64b84740d6b6a338b62a4a7ed9887
#
_entry.id   4eb64b84740d6b6a338b62a4a7ed9887
#
_cell.length_a   1.000
_cell.length_b   1.000
_cell.length_c   1.000
_cell.angle_alpha   90.00
_cell.angle_beta   90.00
_cell.angle_gamma   90.00
#
_symmetry.space_group_name_H-M   'P 1'
#
loop_
_entity.id
_entity.type
_entity.pdbx_description
1 polymer ?
#
loop_
_entity_poly.entity_id
_entity_poly.type
_entity_poly.pdbx_seq_one_letter_code
_entity_poly.pdbx_strand_id
1 'polypeptide(L)'
;MFQIKWLWENLKGYRAVYIVALCMTVICQSMYIITPHYSQQIVDEFIYGENAAANLAAAPQRLVSLVLIMIGFTFLRTCITYTSGICYEKASQGIIYKVRNYLFANVQRQDSDFFDKNSTGDLMTRLSGDLDMVRHSIAWIIKSILECIVLYSASVIFFFSIDWLMALCMIALTPVIFAITLAFRKVIGPRYVDLRDRLSAMNTGAEENISGNRVVKAFAREDYEAEKFDKLNKNYSAANKSASLVWLKYFPSIEITAQGLAVVQILAGGLFVMNGRITVGEYTAFSGLIWTCLLYTSPSPRDMRR
;
A
#
# COMPACT_ATOMS: atom_id res chain seq x y z
N MET A 1 -20.08 -3.05 -7.32
CA MET A 1 -20.51 -4.40 -7.76
C MET A 1 -20.16 -4.70 -9.22
N PHE A 2 -20.40 -3.79 -10.18
CA PHE A 2 -20.08 -3.98 -11.61
C PHE A 2 -18.63 -4.37 -11.87
N GLN A 3 -17.67 -3.68 -11.26
CA GLN A 3 -16.22 -3.91 -11.45
C GLN A 3 -15.75 -5.30 -11.02
N ILE A 4 -16.26 -5.82 -9.89
CA ILE A 4 -15.88 -7.15 -9.40
C ILE A 4 -16.48 -8.26 -10.29
N LYS A 5 -17.72 -8.07 -10.75
CA LYS A 5 -18.37 -9.01 -11.66
C LYS A 5 -17.65 -9.07 -13.00
N TRP A 6 -17.30 -7.90 -13.56
CA TRP A 6 -16.51 -7.79 -14.79
C TRP A 6 -15.15 -8.50 -14.66
N LEU A 7 -14.45 -8.27 -13.55
CA LEU A 7 -13.17 -8.91 -13.28
C LEU A 7 -13.33 -10.44 -13.24
N TRP A 8 -14.35 -10.94 -12.53
CA TRP A 8 -14.60 -12.36 -12.39
C TRP A 8 -14.96 -13.04 -13.72
N GLU A 9 -15.68 -12.36 -14.59
CA GLU A 9 -16.00 -12.83 -15.92
C GLU A 9 -14.76 -12.94 -16.83
N ASN A 10 -13.89 -11.93 -16.77
CA ASN A 10 -12.65 -11.91 -17.58
C ASN A 10 -11.54 -12.82 -17.04
N LEU A 11 -11.64 -13.25 -15.78
CA LEU A 11 -10.75 -14.24 -15.16
C LEU A 11 -10.97 -15.67 -15.68
N LYS A 12 -11.95 -15.93 -16.57
CA LYS A 12 -12.17 -17.27 -17.13
C LYS A 12 -10.89 -17.85 -17.72
N GLY A 13 -10.44 -19.02 -17.21
CA GLY A 13 -9.18 -19.69 -17.55
C GLY A 13 -8.04 -19.42 -16.58
N TYR A 14 -8.08 -18.34 -15.79
CA TYR A 14 -7.07 -18.02 -14.76
C TYR A 14 -7.66 -18.00 -13.35
N ARG A 15 -8.95 -18.30 -13.18
CA ARG A 15 -9.64 -18.28 -11.87
C ARG A 15 -8.95 -19.16 -10.82
N ALA A 16 -8.59 -20.38 -11.19
CA ALA A 16 -7.92 -21.30 -10.30
C ALA A 16 -6.57 -20.75 -9.82
N VAL A 17 -5.76 -20.22 -10.73
CA VAL A 17 -4.46 -19.63 -10.42
C VAL A 17 -4.63 -18.42 -9.50
N TYR A 18 -5.62 -17.57 -9.75
CA TYR A 18 -5.89 -16.40 -8.94
C TYR A 18 -6.41 -16.75 -7.54
N ILE A 19 -7.29 -17.73 -7.42
CA ILE A 19 -7.78 -18.25 -6.12
C ILE A 19 -6.62 -18.87 -5.32
N VAL A 20 -5.78 -19.68 -5.96
CA VAL A 20 -4.58 -20.23 -5.32
C VAL A 20 -3.67 -19.12 -4.81
N ALA A 21 -3.45 -18.06 -5.58
CA ALA A 21 -2.68 -16.90 -5.15
C ALA A 21 -3.29 -16.21 -3.92
N LEU A 22 -4.62 -16.03 -3.89
CA LEU A 22 -5.34 -15.48 -2.73
C LEU A 22 -5.19 -16.37 -1.50
N CYS A 23 -5.36 -17.68 -1.63
CA CYS A 23 -5.18 -18.65 -0.53
C CYS A 23 -3.73 -18.63 0.00
N MET A 24 -2.74 -18.61 -0.90
CA MET A 24 -1.33 -18.48 -0.53
C MET A 24 -1.05 -17.19 0.23
N THR A 25 -1.68 -16.08 -0.17
CA THR A 25 -1.56 -14.79 0.53
C THR A 25 -2.10 -14.88 1.96
N VAL A 26 -3.28 -15.49 2.13
CA VAL A 26 -3.88 -15.70 3.47
C VAL A 26 -2.96 -16.54 4.35
N ILE A 27 -2.47 -17.66 3.85
CA ILE A 27 -1.54 -18.54 4.58
C ILE A 27 -0.27 -17.77 4.95
N CYS A 28 0.32 -17.07 4.01
CA CYS A 28 1.55 -16.32 4.19
C CYS A 28 1.42 -15.23 5.27
N GLN A 29 0.32 -14.48 5.27
CA GLN A 29 0.07 -13.45 6.27
C GLN A 29 -0.25 -14.03 7.67
N SER A 30 -0.94 -15.16 7.71
CA SER A 30 -1.16 -15.86 8.99
C SER A 30 0.14 -16.41 9.59
N MET A 31 1.07 -16.86 8.76
CA MET A 31 2.42 -17.29 9.21
C MET A 31 3.26 -16.15 9.78
N TYR A 32 2.90 -14.89 9.54
CA TYR A 32 3.65 -13.74 10.05
C TYR A 32 3.69 -13.70 11.58
N ILE A 33 2.67 -14.23 12.26
CA ILE A 33 2.58 -14.30 13.73
C ILE A 33 3.56 -15.29 14.33
N ILE A 34 4.02 -16.27 13.56
CA ILE A 34 4.92 -17.32 14.06
C ILE A 34 6.24 -16.74 14.56
N THR A 35 6.80 -15.75 13.86
CA THR A 35 8.07 -15.12 14.25
C THR A 35 8.01 -14.41 15.61
N PRO A 36 7.05 -13.51 15.88
CA PRO A 36 6.86 -12.94 17.22
C PRO A 36 6.60 -13.96 18.32
N HIS A 37 5.85 -15.03 18.03
CA HIS A 37 5.57 -16.08 19.00
C HIS A 37 6.85 -16.84 19.41
N TYR A 38 7.69 -17.24 18.47
CA TYR A 38 8.98 -17.89 18.82
C TYR A 38 9.97 -16.90 19.44
N SER A 39 9.94 -15.62 19.05
CA SER A 39 10.72 -14.57 19.70
C SER A 39 10.34 -14.42 21.17
N GLN A 40 9.04 -14.45 21.49
CA GLN A 40 8.53 -14.50 22.85
C GLN A 40 9.12 -15.67 23.65
N GLN A 41 9.04 -16.89 23.09
CA GLN A 41 9.57 -18.08 23.77
C GLN A 41 11.07 -17.97 24.06
N ILE A 42 11.86 -17.45 23.09
CA ILE A 42 13.30 -17.28 23.28
C ILE A 42 13.58 -16.29 24.41
N VAL A 43 12.85 -15.18 24.47
CA VAL A 43 13.03 -14.16 25.52
C VAL A 43 12.65 -14.71 26.88
N ASP A 44 11.51 -15.38 27.00
CA ASP A 44 11.03 -15.91 28.28
C ASP A 44 11.86 -17.10 28.78
N GLU A 45 12.35 -17.98 27.88
CA GLU A 45 13.08 -19.18 28.30
C GLU A 45 14.59 -18.94 28.50
N PHE A 46 15.23 -18.06 27.69
CA PHE A 46 16.69 -17.94 27.64
C PHE A 46 17.25 -16.58 28.04
N ILE A 47 16.42 -15.53 28.15
CA ILE A 47 16.90 -14.19 28.46
C ILE A 47 16.40 -13.72 29.83
N TYR A 48 15.09 -13.83 30.10
CA TYR A 48 14.43 -13.24 31.27
C TYR A 48 13.80 -14.28 32.23
N GLY A 49 13.78 -15.57 31.89
CA GLY A 49 13.26 -16.61 32.78
C GLY A 49 14.08 -16.76 34.06
N GLU A 50 13.44 -17.13 35.15
CA GLU A 50 14.13 -17.38 36.45
C GLU A 50 15.32 -18.36 36.34
N ASN A 51 15.28 -19.25 35.34
CA ASN A 51 16.32 -20.25 35.07
C ASN A 51 17.06 -20.00 33.74
N ALA A 52 17.07 -18.78 33.19
CA ALA A 52 17.61 -18.49 31.85
C ALA A 52 19.06 -18.94 31.68
N ALA A 53 19.93 -18.65 32.65
CA ALA A 53 21.32 -19.08 32.63
C ALA A 53 21.49 -20.62 32.72
N ALA A 54 20.64 -21.25 33.52
CA ALA A 54 20.63 -22.72 33.65
C ALA A 54 20.10 -23.38 32.36
N ASN A 55 19.05 -22.83 31.75
CA ASN A 55 18.49 -23.29 30.49
C ASN A 55 19.51 -23.16 29.33
N LEU A 56 20.23 -22.04 29.29
CA LEU A 56 21.27 -21.81 28.28
C LEU A 56 22.44 -22.82 28.43
N ALA A 57 22.83 -23.15 29.67
CA ALA A 57 23.88 -24.12 29.96
C ALA A 57 23.41 -25.57 29.74
N ALA A 58 22.15 -25.87 30.13
CA ALA A 58 21.64 -27.26 30.08
C ALA A 58 21.12 -27.65 28.68
N ALA A 59 20.57 -26.71 27.91
CA ALA A 59 19.93 -27.03 26.65
C ALA A 59 20.21 -26.00 25.51
N PRO A 60 21.47 -25.72 25.16
CA PRO A 60 21.80 -24.80 24.08
C PRO A 60 21.24 -25.26 22.73
N GLN A 61 21.06 -26.57 22.55
CA GLN A 61 20.46 -27.17 21.35
C GLN A 61 19.00 -26.71 21.14
N ARG A 62 18.25 -26.46 22.23
CA ARG A 62 16.86 -25.98 22.14
C ARG A 62 16.80 -24.54 21.60
N LEU A 63 17.69 -23.67 22.06
CA LEU A 63 17.79 -22.30 21.51
C LEU A 63 18.11 -22.34 20.01
N VAL A 64 19.12 -23.16 19.62
CA VAL A 64 19.47 -23.34 18.21
C VAL A 64 18.27 -23.87 17.39
N SER A 65 17.52 -24.83 17.94
CA SER A 65 16.36 -25.40 17.26
C SER A 65 15.25 -24.32 17.05
N LEU A 66 14.96 -23.47 18.04
CA LEU A 66 13.98 -22.39 17.91
C LEU A 66 14.41 -21.38 16.83
N VAL A 67 15.68 -20.99 16.80
CA VAL A 67 16.22 -20.09 15.78
C VAL A 67 16.16 -20.74 14.39
N LEU A 68 16.52 -22.02 14.26
CA LEU A 68 16.41 -22.73 12.98
C LEU A 68 14.96 -22.86 12.50
N ILE A 69 14.00 -23.08 13.40
CA ILE A 69 12.57 -23.09 13.11
C ILE A 69 12.14 -21.71 12.58
N MET A 70 12.53 -20.60 13.23
CA MET A 70 12.21 -19.24 12.78
C MET A 70 12.77 -18.97 11.37
N ILE A 71 14.02 -19.38 11.12
CA ILE A 71 14.66 -19.25 9.81
C ILE A 71 13.89 -20.09 8.77
N GLY A 72 13.56 -21.34 9.09
CA GLY A 72 12.82 -22.25 8.22
C GLY A 72 11.43 -21.70 7.86
N PHE A 73 10.67 -21.20 8.85
CA PHE A 73 9.38 -20.58 8.60
C PHE A 73 9.49 -19.30 7.78
N THR A 74 10.50 -18.47 8.03
CA THR A 74 10.74 -17.26 7.24
C THR A 74 11.07 -17.59 5.79
N PHE A 75 11.93 -18.60 5.59
CA PHE A 75 12.26 -19.07 4.25
C PHE A 75 11.04 -19.65 3.52
N LEU A 76 10.29 -20.53 4.18
CA LEU A 76 9.05 -21.08 3.63
C LEU A 76 8.05 -19.99 3.25
N ARG A 77 7.84 -19.02 4.13
CA ARG A 77 6.97 -17.87 3.87
C ARG A 77 7.43 -17.07 2.65
N THR A 78 8.74 -16.84 2.52
CA THR A 78 9.31 -16.12 1.37
C THR A 78 9.08 -16.89 0.06
N CYS A 79 9.24 -18.20 0.07
CA CYS A 79 8.94 -19.05 -1.09
C CYS A 79 7.45 -18.99 -1.48
N ILE A 80 6.55 -19.02 -0.50
CA ILE A 80 5.10 -18.89 -0.73
C ILE A 80 4.77 -17.51 -1.29
N THR A 81 5.34 -16.43 -0.73
CA THR A 81 5.15 -15.06 -1.22
C THR A 81 5.62 -14.90 -2.66
N TYR A 82 6.78 -15.44 -2.99
CA TYR A 82 7.33 -15.42 -4.34
C TYR A 82 6.42 -16.15 -5.33
N THR A 83 6.01 -17.36 -4.99
CA THR A 83 5.11 -18.17 -5.84
C THR A 83 3.74 -17.50 -6.01
N SER A 84 3.18 -16.95 -4.94
CA SER A 84 1.94 -16.16 -4.98
C SER A 84 2.08 -14.97 -5.92
N GLY A 85 3.20 -14.23 -5.86
CA GLY A 85 3.48 -13.10 -6.75
C GLY A 85 3.49 -13.51 -8.23
N ILE A 86 4.14 -14.63 -8.57
CA ILE A 86 4.11 -15.19 -9.94
C ILE A 86 2.69 -15.52 -10.37
N CYS A 87 1.88 -16.13 -9.49
CA CYS A 87 0.50 -16.48 -9.80
C CYS A 87 -0.37 -15.24 -10.07
N TYR A 88 -0.23 -14.17 -9.27
CA TYR A 88 -0.91 -12.89 -9.51
C TYR A 88 -0.49 -12.27 -10.84
N GLU A 89 0.81 -12.22 -11.11
CA GLU A 89 1.32 -11.64 -12.34
C GLU A 89 0.86 -12.45 -13.57
N LYS A 90 0.93 -13.78 -13.52
CA LYS A 90 0.44 -14.64 -14.58
C LYS A 90 -1.05 -14.46 -14.86
N ALA A 91 -1.87 -14.34 -13.81
CA ALA A 91 -3.30 -14.13 -13.96
C ALA A 91 -3.60 -12.73 -14.52
N SER A 92 -2.97 -11.67 -14.02
CA SER A 92 -3.16 -10.29 -14.49
C SER A 92 -2.74 -10.11 -15.93
N GLN A 93 -1.57 -10.64 -16.33
CA GLN A 93 -1.10 -10.62 -17.72
C GLN A 93 -2.05 -11.38 -18.66
N GLY A 94 -2.55 -12.53 -18.22
CA GLY A 94 -3.51 -13.31 -19.01
C GLY A 94 -4.84 -12.59 -19.25
N ILE A 95 -5.32 -11.83 -18.27
CA ILE A 95 -6.52 -10.99 -18.41
C ILE A 95 -6.25 -9.85 -19.39
N ILE A 96 -5.17 -9.11 -19.19
CA ILE A 96 -4.83 -7.96 -20.03
C ILE A 96 -4.61 -8.36 -21.48
N TYR A 97 -3.97 -9.49 -21.72
CA TYR A 97 -3.82 -10.03 -23.09
C TYR A 97 -5.19 -10.21 -23.76
N LYS A 98 -6.16 -10.82 -23.07
CA LYS A 98 -7.51 -11.01 -23.62
C LYS A 98 -8.24 -9.68 -23.83
N VAL A 99 -8.19 -8.80 -22.83
CA VAL A 99 -8.88 -7.51 -22.90
C VAL A 99 -8.28 -6.63 -24.00
N ARG A 100 -6.97 -6.62 -24.15
CA ARG A 100 -6.28 -5.86 -25.22
C ARG A 100 -6.69 -6.35 -26.60
N ASN A 101 -6.71 -7.66 -26.82
CA ASN A 101 -7.14 -8.24 -28.10
C ASN A 101 -8.62 -7.93 -28.38
N TYR A 102 -9.47 -8.00 -27.38
CA TYR A 102 -10.90 -7.66 -27.51
C TYR A 102 -11.10 -6.18 -27.85
N LEU A 103 -10.41 -5.28 -27.14
CA LEU A 103 -10.48 -3.84 -27.40
C LEU A 103 -9.95 -3.51 -28.80
N PHE A 104 -8.81 -4.07 -29.18
CA PHE A 104 -8.25 -3.85 -30.50
C PHE A 104 -9.19 -4.31 -31.62
N ALA A 105 -9.76 -5.52 -31.47
CA ALA A 105 -10.74 -6.02 -32.44
C ALA A 105 -12.00 -5.15 -32.52
N ASN A 106 -12.46 -4.58 -31.40
CA ASN A 106 -13.58 -3.65 -31.40
C ASN A 106 -13.23 -2.30 -32.06
N VAL A 107 -12.05 -1.76 -31.79
CA VAL A 107 -11.58 -0.53 -32.44
C VAL A 107 -11.52 -0.72 -33.95
N GLN A 108 -11.00 -1.85 -34.43
CA GLN A 108 -10.91 -2.15 -35.87
C GLN A 108 -12.28 -2.28 -36.57
N ARG A 109 -13.35 -2.49 -35.83
CA ARG A 109 -14.73 -2.60 -36.36
C ARG A 109 -15.51 -1.31 -36.34
N GLN A 110 -14.89 -0.23 -35.82
CA GLN A 110 -15.54 1.10 -35.78
C GLN A 110 -15.58 1.72 -37.18
N ASP A 111 -16.53 2.59 -37.38
CA ASP A 111 -16.67 3.38 -38.61
C ASP A 111 -15.68 4.56 -38.68
N SER A 112 -15.61 5.21 -39.84
CA SER A 112 -14.72 6.36 -40.05
C SER A 112 -15.06 7.54 -39.13
N ASP A 113 -16.33 7.75 -38.81
CA ASP A 113 -16.82 8.84 -37.95
C ASP A 113 -16.27 8.72 -36.51
N PHE A 114 -16.06 7.47 -36.05
CA PHE A 114 -15.40 7.22 -34.77
C PHE A 114 -13.93 7.70 -34.76
N PHE A 115 -13.18 7.44 -35.84
CA PHE A 115 -11.78 7.86 -35.96
C PHE A 115 -11.61 9.37 -36.15
N ASP A 116 -12.60 10.02 -36.79
CA ASP A 116 -12.62 11.47 -36.92
C ASP A 116 -12.86 12.17 -35.57
N LYS A 117 -13.59 11.53 -34.65
CA LYS A 117 -13.91 12.05 -33.31
C LYS A 117 -12.88 11.69 -32.24
N ASN A 118 -12.08 10.65 -32.46
CA ASN A 118 -11.12 10.15 -31.47
C ASN A 118 -9.70 10.18 -32.05
N SER A 119 -8.79 10.85 -31.36
CA SER A 119 -7.39 10.87 -31.79
C SER A 119 -6.73 9.50 -31.65
N THR A 120 -5.84 9.17 -32.58
CA THR A 120 -5.06 7.92 -32.55
C THR A 120 -4.25 7.82 -31.26
N GLY A 121 -3.74 8.95 -30.72
CA GLY A 121 -2.97 9.00 -29.48
C GLY A 121 -3.82 8.62 -28.26
N ASP A 122 -5.10 9.08 -28.20
CA ASP A 122 -6.02 8.72 -27.11
C ASP A 122 -6.34 7.23 -27.14
N LEU A 123 -6.62 6.67 -28.32
CA LEU A 123 -6.86 5.23 -28.50
C LEU A 123 -5.65 4.40 -28.08
N MET A 124 -4.44 4.82 -28.45
CA MET A 124 -3.19 4.15 -28.03
C MET A 124 -2.97 4.24 -26.51
N THR A 125 -3.28 5.36 -25.90
CA THR A 125 -3.19 5.51 -24.43
C THR A 125 -4.13 4.56 -23.70
N ARG A 126 -5.36 4.39 -24.20
CA ARG A 126 -6.33 3.43 -23.65
C ARG A 126 -5.90 1.98 -23.84
N LEU A 127 -5.33 1.62 -25.00
CA LEU A 127 -4.86 0.27 -25.31
C LEU A 127 -3.57 -0.14 -24.58
N SER A 128 -2.80 0.83 -24.07
CA SER A 128 -1.56 0.58 -23.34
C SER A 128 -1.63 1.06 -21.88
N GLY A 129 -1.65 2.37 -21.65
CA GLY A 129 -1.53 2.97 -20.32
C GLY A 129 -2.67 2.60 -19.38
N ASP A 130 -3.92 2.75 -19.82
CA ASP A 130 -5.08 2.43 -18.99
C ASP A 130 -5.16 0.92 -18.67
N LEU A 131 -4.82 0.08 -19.64
CA LEU A 131 -4.76 -1.37 -19.41
C LEU A 131 -3.65 -1.77 -18.44
N ASP A 132 -2.49 -1.11 -18.48
CA ASP A 132 -1.43 -1.35 -17.51
C ASP A 132 -1.84 -0.92 -16.09
N MET A 133 -2.62 0.14 -15.95
CA MET A 133 -3.20 0.53 -14.65
C MET A 133 -4.20 -0.53 -14.14
N VAL A 134 -5.04 -1.08 -15.02
CA VAL A 134 -5.95 -2.20 -14.67
C VAL A 134 -5.14 -3.43 -14.24
N ARG A 135 -4.06 -3.77 -14.96
CA ARG A 135 -3.15 -4.87 -14.62
C ARG A 135 -2.58 -4.68 -13.21
N HIS A 136 -2.04 -3.49 -12.94
CA HIS A 136 -1.48 -3.16 -11.62
C HIS A 136 -2.54 -3.30 -10.51
N SER A 137 -3.75 -2.84 -10.77
CA SER A 137 -4.86 -2.97 -9.81
C SER A 137 -5.19 -4.43 -9.49
N ILE A 138 -5.22 -5.30 -10.49
CA ILE A 138 -5.51 -6.73 -10.33
C ILE A 138 -4.36 -7.45 -9.60
N ALA A 139 -3.10 -7.17 -9.97
CA ALA A 139 -1.94 -7.85 -9.43
C ALA A 139 -1.56 -7.39 -8.02
N TRP A 140 -1.72 -6.08 -7.72
CA TRP A 140 -1.17 -5.48 -6.51
C TRP A 140 -2.22 -4.93 -5.54
N ILE A 141 -3.21 -4.17 -6.01
CA ILE A 141 -4.14 -3.48 -5.10
C ILE A 141 -5.01 -4.48 -4.36
N ILE A 142 -5.60 -5.46 -5.07
CA ILE A 142 -6.46 -6.48 -4.46
C ILE A 142 -5.65 -7.34 -3.48
N LYS A 143 -4.43 -7.73 -3.87
CA LYS A 143 -3.49 -8.44 -3.01
C LYS A 143 -3.19 -7.65 -1.73
N SER A 144 -2.79 -6.37 -1.84
CA SER A 144 -2.46 -5.52 -0.70
C SER A 144 -3.63 -5.31 0.25
N ILE A 145 -4.84 -5.15 -0.26
CA ILE A 145 -6.05 -5.04 0.59
C ILE A 145 -6.25 -6.33 1.39
N LEU A 146 -6.12 -7.49 0.74
CA LEU A 146 -6.25 -8.79 1.42
C LEU A 146 -5.15 -8.98 2.47
N GLU A 147 -3.89 -8.64 2.14
CA GLU A 147 -2.77 -8.69 3.07
C GLU A 147 -3.02 -7.84 4.32
N CYS A 148 -3.48 -6.60 4.15
CA CYS A 148 -3.82 -5.72 5.27
C CYS A 148 -4.93 -6.31 6.15
N ILE A 149 -6.02 -6.80 5.56
CA ILE A 149 -7.15 -7.36 6.31
C ILE A 149 -6.72 -8.59 7.10
N VAL A 150 -6.02 -9.53 6.46
CA VAL A 150 -5.60 -10.78 7.10
C VAL A 150 -4.60 -10.50 8.22
N LEU A 151 -3.58 -9.68 7.95
CA LEU A 151 -2.54 -9.37 8.92
C LEU A 151 -3.12 -8.63 10.14
N TYR A 152 -3.97 -7.62 9.90
CA TYR A 152 -4.61 -6.88 10.99
C TYR A 152 -5.49 -7.80 11.84
N SER A 153 -6.34 -8.61 11.22
CA SER A 153 -7.21 -9.56 11.93
C SER A 153 -6.39 -10.57 12.73
N ALA A 154 -5.33 -11.12 12.14
CA ALA A 154 -4.48 -12.08 12.78
C ALA A 154 -3.70 -11.45 13.96
N SER A 155 -3.21 -10.21 13.82
CA SER A 155 -2.54 -9.48 14.90
C SER A 155 -3.49 -9.17 16.07
N VAL A 156 -4.72 -8.76 15.77
CA VAL A 156 -5.74 -8.52 16.80
C VAL A 156 -6.05 -9.79 17.57
N ILE A 157 -6.29 -10.91 16.88
CA ILE A 157 -6.54 -12.22 17.52
C ILE A 157 -5.35 -12.60 18.41
N PHE A 158 -4.12 -12.45 17.92
CA PHE A 158 -2.91 -12.75 18.70
C PHE A 158 -2.78 -11.87 19.94
N PHE A 159 -3.05 -10.57 19.84
CA PHE A 159 -3.02 -9.67 21.00
C PHE A 159 -4.04 -10.06 22.07
N PHE A 160 -5.27 -10.38 21.66
CA PHE A 160 -6.29 -10.84 22.61
C PHE A 160 -5.98 -12.21 23.23
N SER A 161 -5.20 -13.06 22.57
CA SER A 161 -4.77 -14.35 23.12
C SER A 161 -3.74 -14.20 24.26
N ILE A 162 -3.00 -13.10 24.29
CA ILE A 162 -2.01 -12.81 25.33
C ILE A 162 -2.67 -12.08 26.51
N ASP A 163 -3.14 -10.85 26.27
CA ASP A 163 -3.82 -10.05 27.29
C ASP A 163 -4.84 -9.10 26.65
N TRP A 164 -6.11 -9.21 27.10
CA TRP A 164 -7.21 -8.42 26.54
C TRP A 164 -7.10 -6.92 26.82
N LEU A 165 -6.54 -6.53 28.00
CA LEU A 165 -6.43 -5.11 28.37
C LEU A 165 -5.29 -4.44 27.58
N MET A 166 -4.16 -5.13 27.41
CA MET A 166 -3.07 -4.68 26.57
C MET A 166 -3.52 -4.55 25.11
N ALA A 167 -4.27 -5.53 24.60
CA ALA A 167 -4.87 -5.48 23.27
C ALA A 167 -5.77 -4.25 23.08
N LEU A 168 -6.62 -3.94 24.06
CA LEU A 168 -7.47 -2.74 24.05
C LEU A 168 -6.64 -1.44 24.01
N CYS A 169 -5.56 -1.35 24.79
CA CYS A 169 -4.66 -0.20 24.77
C CYS A 169 -4.04 0.01 23.38
N MET A 170 -3.65 -1.10 22.71
CA MET A 170 -3.07 -1.05 21.38
C MET A 170 -4.09 -0.64 20.29
N ILE A 171 -5.33 -1.15 20.40
CA ILE A 171 -6.37 -0.88 19.41
C ILE A 171 -6.99 0.52 19.60
N ALA A 172 -6.94 1.09 20.80
CA ALA A 172 -7.58 2.37 21.13
C ALA A 172 -7.11 3.54 20.24
N LEU A 173 -5.88 3.52 19.73
CA LEU A 173 -5.34 4.55 18.82
C LEU A 173 -5.73 4.33 17.36
N THR A 174 -6.16 3.13 16.97
CA THR A 174 -6.55 2.82 15.59
C THR A 174 -7.70 3.70 15.08
N PRO A 175 -8.79 3.93 15.82
CA PRO A 175 -9.85 4.85 15.42
C PRO A 175 -9.37 6.29 15.21
N VAL A 176 -8.39 6.74 16.01
CA VAL A 176 -7.80 8.09 15.90
C VAL A 176 -7.06 8.24 14.59
N ILE A 177 -6.18 7.27 14.26
CA ILE A 177 -5.46 7.25 12.97
C ILE A 177 -6.45 7.22 11.80
N PHE A 178 -7.48 6.38 11.91
CA PHE A 178 -8.52 6.27 10.89
C PHE A 178 -9.27 7.59 10.68
N ALA A 179 -9.65 8.28 11.76
CA ALA A 179 -10.32 9.59 11.70
C ALA A 179 -9.42 10.65 11.04
N ILE A 180 -8.12 10.70 11.41
CA ILE A 180 -7.14 11.63 10.79
C ILE A 180 -7.00 11.33 9.29
N THR A 181 -6.94 10.05 8.92
CA THR A 181 -6.81 9.61 7.52
C THR A 181 -8.05 10.00 6.69
N LEU A 182 -9.26 9.83 7.26
CA LEU A 182 -10.49 10.27 6.61
C LEU A 182 -10.54 11.79 6.43
N ALA A 183 -10.14 12.55 7.46
CA ALA A 183 -10.05 14.01 7.38
C ALA A 183 -9.04 14.46 6.32
N PHE A 184 -7.87 13.83 6.28
CA PHE A 184 -6.86 14.06 5.23
C PHE A 184 -7.44 13.82 3.83
N ARG A 185 -8.07 12.66 3.60
CA ARG A 185 -8.66 12.30 2.31
C ARG A 185 -9.70 13.31 1.84
N LYS A 186 -10.55 13.80 2.77
CA LYS A 186 -11.58 14.80 2.47
C LYS A 186 -10.98 16.14 2.03
N VAL A 187 -9.86 16.55 2.61
CA VAL A 187 -9.23 17.85 2.33
C VAL A 187 -8.32 17.77 1.11
N ILE A 188 -7.56 16.66 0.95
CA ILE A 188 -6.57 16.53 -0.12
C ILE A 188 -7.22 16.29 -1.49
N GLY A 189 -8.34 15.56 -1.54
CA GLY A 189 -9.01 15.21 -2.79
C GLY A 189 -9.31 16.40 -3.70
N PRO A 190 -10.04 17.44 -3.23
CA PRO A 190 -10.32 18.65 -4.03
C PRO A 190 -9.04 19.39 -4.46
N ARG A 191 -7.98 19.39 -3.63
CA ARG A 191 -6.70 20.04 -3.95
C ARG A 191 -5.96 19.33 -5.10
N TYR A 192 -6.03 18.01 -5.14
CA TYR A 192 -5.45 17.25 -6.25
C TYR A 192 -6.21 17.43 -7.56
N VAL A 193 -7.54 17.61 -7.51
CA VAL A 193 -8.34 17.92 -8.70
C VAL A 193 -7.92 19.29 -9.24
N ASP A 194 -7.89 20.33 -8.41
CA ASP A 194 -7.45 21.69 -8.82
C ASP A 194 -6.00 21.66 -9.36
N LEU A 195 -5.08 20.94 -8.69
CA LEU A 195 -3.70 20.77 -9.15
C LEU A 195 -3.64 20.15 -10.56
N ARG A 196 -4.43 19.11 -10.80
CA ARG A 196 -4.51 18.43 -12.12
C ARG A 196 -5.05 19.36 -13.20
N ASP A 197 -6.09 20.13 -12.90
CA ASP A 197 -6.68 21.08 -13.83
C ASP A 197 -5.69 22.20 -14.21
N ARG A 198 -4.93 22.71 -13.22
CA ARG A 198 -3.87 23.71 -13.48
C ARG A 198 -2.71 23.14 -14.28
N LEU A 199 -2.31 21.89 -13.99
CA LEU A 199 -1.29 21.19 -14.77
C LEU A 199 -1.74 20.99 -16.22
N SER A 200 -2.99 20.59 -16.43
CA SER A 200 -3.55 20.42 -17.77
C SER A 200 -3.55 21.75 -18.54
N ALA A 201 -4.01 22.83 -17.92
CA ALA A 201 -4.01 24.16 -18.54
C ALA A 201 -2.58 24.64 -18.90
N MET A 202 -1.60 24.37 -18.03
CA MET A 202 -0.20 24.71 -18.29
C MET A 202 0.36 23.89 -19.46
N ASN A 203 0.08 22.58 -19.51
CA ASN A 203 0.52 21.70 -20.59
C ASN A 203 -0.12 22.10 -21.93
N THR A 204 -1.42 22.40 -21.96
CA THR A 204 -2.11 22.90 -23.16
C THR A 204 -1.48 24.20 -23.65
N GLY A 205 -1.22 25.16 -22.75
CA GLY A 205 -0.55 26.40 -23.11
C GLY A 205 0.87 26.21 -23.67
N ALA A 206 1.61 25.23 -23.13
CA ALA A 206 2.92 24.85 -23.69
C ALA A 206 2.79 24.21 -25.08
N GLU A 207 1.84 23.30 -25.27
CA GLU A 207 1.58 22.62 -26.54
C GLU A 207 1.17 23.63 -27.64
N GLU A 208 0.25 24.57 -27.32
CA GLU A 208 -0.14 25.63 -28.23
C GLU A 208 1.05 26.48 -28.66
N ASN A 209 1.90 26.89 -27.71
CA ASN A 209 3.10 27.69 -28.00
C ASN A 209 4.15 26.93 -28.82
N ILE A 210 4.40 25.65 -28.54
CA ILE A 210 5.35 24.83 -29.28
C ILE A 210 4.86 24.61 -30.73
N SER A 211 3.58 24.28 -30.89
CA SER A 211 2.95 24.03 -32.18
C SER A 211 2.84 25.30 -33.01
N GLY A 212 2.50 26.43 -32.36
CA GLY A 212 2.38 27.75 -32.97
C GLY A 212 3.67 28.57 -33.04
N ASN A 213 4.85 28.00 -32.71
CA ASN A 213 6.09 28.75 -32.58
C ASN A 213 6.49 29.56 -33.80
N ARG A 214 6.19 29.06 -35.02
CA ARG A 214 6.44 29.79 -36.26
C ARG A 214 5.66 31.13 -36.33
N VAL A 215 4.42 31.12 -35.84
CA VAL A 215 3.55 32.31 -35.79
C VAL A 215 4.08 33.29 -34.73
N VAL A 216 4.42 32.78 -33.55
CA VAL A 216 5.02 33.59 -32.47
C VAL A 216 6.28 34.31 -32.97
N LYS A 217 7.17 33.60 -33.67
CA LYS A 217 8.39 34.15 -34.27
C LYS A 217 8.11 35.16 -35.40
N ALA A 218 7.13 34.88 -36.27
CA ALA A 218 6.77 35.79 -37.37
C ALA A 218 6.26 37.15 -36.87
N PHE A 219 5.61 37.17 -35.71
CA PHE A 219 5.08 38.39 -35.10
C PHE A 219 5.93 38.97 -33.96
N ALA A 220 7.12 38.39 -33.71
CA ALA A 220 8.01 38.77 -32.61
C ALA A 220 7.30 38.88 -31.23
N ARG A 221 6.46 37.91 -30.89
CA ARG A 221 5.61 37.91 -29.68
C ARG A 221 6.13 36.97 -28.59
N GLU A 222 7.40 36.63 -28.58
CA GLU A 222 8.02 35.71 -27.61
C GLU A 222 7.80 36.15 -26.17
N ASP A 223 8.04 37.43 -25.88
CA ASP A 223 7.90 37.97 -24.52
C ASP A 223 6.45 37.92 -24.02
N TYR A 224 5.48 38.16 -24.89
CA TYR A 224 4.06 38.07 -24.57
C TYR A 224 3.65 36.62 -24.23
N GLU A 225 4.08 35.63 -25.04
CA GLU A 225 3.78 34.23 -24.79
C GLU A 225 4.52 33.71 -23.56
N ALA A 226 5.74 34.17 -23.30
CA ALA A 226 6.47 33.86 -22.08
C ALA A 226 5.74 34.38 -20.82
N GLU A 227 5.20 35.62 -20.85
CA GLU A 227 4.41 36.18 -19.76
C GLU A 227 3.09 35.39 -19.55
N LYS A 228 2.43 35.01 -20.63
CA LYS A 228 1.21 34.19 -20.59
C LYS A 228 1.49 32.82 -19.94
N PHE A 229 2.56 32.17 -20.33
CA PHE A 229 2.99 30.90 -19.76
C PHE A 229 3.41 31.04 -18.28
N ASP A 230 4.10 32.11 -17.91
CA ASP A 230 4.48 32.37 -16.51
C ASP A 230 3.24 32.50 -15.60
N LYS A 231 2.15 33.10 -16.08
CA LYS A 231 0.87 33.15 -15.34
C LYS A 231 0.30 31.75 -15.11
N LEU A 232 0.30 30.88 -16.13
CA LEU A 232 -0.14 29.48 -16.00
C LEU A 232 0.73 28.70 -15.02
N ASN A 233 2.04 28.87 -15.12
CA ASN A 233 3.00 28.22 -14.23
C ASN A 233 2.87 28.70 -12.76
N LYS A 234 2.64 30.01 -12.53
CA LYS A 234 2.33 30.54 -11.19
C LYS A 234 1.06 29.94 -10.61
N ASN A 235 0.00 29.79 -11.41
CA ASN A 235 -1.23 29.16 -10.96
C ASN A 235 -1.04 27.68 -10.59
N TYR A 236 -0.30 26.94 -11.40
CA TYR A 236 0.08 25.56 -11.09
C TYR A 236 0.93 25.49 -9.82
N SER A 237 1.94 26.35 -9.69
CA SER A 237 2.81 26.42 -8.50
C SER A 237 2.01 26.70 -7.22
N ALA A 238 1.04 27.62 -7.28
CA ALA A 238 0.17 27.94 -6.16
C ALA A 238 -0.72 26.74 -5.75
N ALA A 239 -1.32 26.04 -6.72
CA ALA A 239 -2.11 24.84 -6.48
C ALA A 239 -1.25 23.70 -5.91
N ASN A 240 -0.05 23.48 -6.45
CA ASN A 240 0.91 22.49 -5.95
C ASN A 240 1.36 22.79 -4.51
N LYS A 241 1.69 24.06 -4.21
CA LYS A 241 1.99 24.51 -2.85
C LYS A 241 0.83 24.26 -1.89
N SER A 242 -0.39 24.57 -2.32
CA SER A 242 -1.62 24.32 -1.54
C SER A 242 -1.82 22.83 -1.21
N ALA A 243 -1.64 21.94 -2.18
CA ALA A 243 -1.70 20.49 -1.97
C ALA A 243 -0.57 20.00 -1.05
N SER A 244 0.66 20.50 -1.26
CA SER A 244 1.81 20.15 -0.45
C SER A 244 1.68 20.59 1.02
N LEU A 245 1.07 21.77 1.28
CA LEU A 245 0.82 22.23 2.65
C LEU A 245 -0.20 21.35 3.38
N VAL A 246 -1.21 20.83 2.71
CA VAL A 246 -2.13 19.85 3.30
C VAL A 246 -1.36 18.59 3.69
N TRP A 247 -0.51 18.11 2.81
CA TRP A 247 0.33 16.94 3.09
C TRP A 247 1.27 17.17 4.29
N LEU A 248 1.94 18.31 4.30
CA LEU A 248 2.84 18.71 5.39
C LEU A 248 2.12 18.83 6.75
N LYS A 249 0.83 19.17 6.75
CA LYS A 249 0.02 19.25 7.99
C LYS A 249 -0.43 17.89 8.49
N TYR A 250 -0.94 17.03 7.60
CA TYR A 250 -1.58 15.78 8.02
C TYR A 250 -0.58 14.62 8.18
N PHE A 251 0.46 14.55 7.38
CA PHE A 251 1.45 13.47 7.46
C PHE A 251 2.16 13.41 8.82
N PRO A 252 2.70 14.53 9.36
CA PRO A 252 3.27 14.50 10.70
C PRO A 252 2.25 14.15 11.78
N SER A 253 0.97 14.53 11.61
CA SER A 253 -0.08 14.17 12.57
C SER A 253 -0.35 12.66 12.60
N ILE A 254 -0.33 11.99 11.45
CA ILE A 254 -0.43 10.54 11.34
C ILE A 254 0.81 9.90 11.97
N GLU A 255 1.99 10.39 11.64
CA GLU A 255 3.28 9.90 12.16
C GLU A 255 3.37 10.03 13.69
N ILE A 256 3.02 11.19 14.24
CA ILE A 256 3.00 11.42 15.70
C ILE A 256 2.01 10.46 16.39
N THR A 257 0.83 10.23 15.79
CA THR A 257 -0.16 9.30 16.36
C THR A 257 0.35 7.86 16.29
N ALA A 258 1.01 7.49 15.19
CA ALA A 258 1.64 6.19 15.03
C ALA A 258 2.78 5.96 16.05
N GLN A 259 3.65 6.96 16.23
CA GLN A 259 4.70 6.91 17.25
C GLN A 259 4.11 6.94 18.68
N GLY A 260 2.99 7.63 18.87
CA GLY A 260 2.23 7.62 20.13
C GLY A 260 1.82 6.20 20.54
N LEU A 261 1.55 5.32 19.57
CA LEU A 261 1.25 3.91 19.87
C LEU A 261 2.46 3.18 20.48
N ALA A 262 3.68 3.47 19.99
CA ALA A 262 4.90 2.93 20.60
C ALA A 262 5.11 3.44 22.03
N VAL A 263 4.79 4.71 22.30
CA VAL A 263 4.84 5.26 23.66
C VAL A 263 3.82 4.58 24.57
N VAL A 264 2.59 4.40 24.11
CA VAL A 264 1.55 3.67 24.88
C VAL A 264 2.00 2.24 25.15
N GLN A 265 2.59 1.57 24.18
CA GLN A 265 3.13 0.23 24.34
C GLN A 265 4.21 0.18 25.42
N ILE A 266 5.17 1.11 25.40
CA ILE A 266 6.25 1.16 26.39
C ILE A 266 5.67 1.41 27.80
N LEU A 267 4.78 2.37 27.95
CA LEU A 267 4.21 2.72 29.24
C LEU A 267 3.27 1.65 29.78
N ALA A 268 2.25 1.27 29.02
CA ALA A 268 1.28 0.26 29.43
C ALA A 268 1.92 -1.12 29.53
N GLY A 269 2.71 -1.52 28.56
CA GLY A 269 3.41 -2.80 28.55
C GLY A 269 4.44 -2.91 29.66
N GLY A 270 5.22 -1.86 29.92
CA GLY A 270 6.16 -1.80 31.03
C GLY A 270 5.46 -1.95 32.39
N LEU A 271 4.34 -1.24 32.61
CA LEU A 271 3.52 -1.37 33.82
C LEU A 271 2.94 -2.78 33.99
N PHE A 272 2.50 -3.42 32.89
CA PHE A 272 1.94 -4.76 32.93
C PHE A 272 3.01 -5.82 33.21
N VAL A 273 4.21 -5.66 32.67
CA VAL A 273 5.36 -6.51 33.02
C VAL A 273 5.74 -6.34 34.48
N MET A 274 5.85 -5.10 34.99
CA MET A 274 6.19 -4.84 36.41
C MET A 274 5.16 -5.42 37.38
N ASN A 275 3.89 -5.44 36.98
CA ASN A 275 2.80 -6.03 37.77
C ASN A 275 2.67 -7.56 37.59
N GLY A 276 3.57 -8.19 36.82
CA GLY A 276 3.52 -9.62 36.55
C GLY A 276 2.34 -10.11 35.74
N ARG A 277 1.64 -9.17 35.03
CA ARG A 277 0.48 -9.50 34.20
C ARG A 277 0.83 -10.10 32.85
N ILE A 278 1.91 -9.61 32.24
CA ILE A 278 2.50 -10.15 31.01
C ILE A 278 3.99 -10.39 31.22
N THR A 279 4.55 -11.31 30.44
CA THR A 279 5.99 -11.59 30.46
C THR A 279 6.76 -10.58 29.59
N VAL A 280 8.08 -10.53 29.75
CA VAL A 280 8.96 -9.72 28.88
C VAL A 280 8.93 -10.25 27.45
N GLY A 281 8.82 -11.57 27.26
CA GLY A 281 8.67 -12.17 25.94
C GLY A 281 7.36 -11.80 25.28
N GLU A 282 6.24 -11.80 26.02
CA GLU A 282 4.95 -11.31 25.52
C GLU A 282 5.01 -9.83 25.11
N TYR A 283 5.65 -9.00 25.91
CA TYR A 283 5.89 -7.60 25.57
C TYR A 283 6.70 -7.46 24.26
N THR A 284 7.75 -8.28 24.05
CA THR A 284 8.52 -8.24 22.80
C THR A 284 7.73 -8.71 21.58
N ALA A 285 6.80 -9.66 21.77
CA ALA A 285 5.90 -10.09 20.71
C ALA A 285 4.94 -8.98 20.26
N PHE A 286 4.38 -8.21 21.23
CA PHE A 286 3.61 -7.00 20.93
C PHE A 286 4.43 -5.99 20.13
N SER A 287 5.69 -5.74 20.51
CA SER A 287 6.59 -4.81 19.80
C SER A 287 6.83 -5.22 18.36
N GLY A 288 7.01 -6.52 18.11
CA GLY A 288 7.26 -7.04 16.77
C GLY A 288 6.10 -6.85 15.80
N LEU A 289 4.86 -6.84 16.30
CA LEU A 289 3.65 -6.74 15.45
C LEU A 289 3.13 -5.30 15.29
N ILE A 290 3.44 -4.40 16.22
CA ILE A 290 2.90 -3.03 16.19
C ILE A 290 3.35 -2.25 14.95
N TRP A 291 4.62 -2.34 14.60
CA TRP A 291 5.19 -1.70 13.41
C TRP A 291 4.58 -2.21 12.12
N THR A 292 4.24 -3.49 12.09
CA THR A 292 3.61 -4.12 10.94
C THR A 292 2.19 -3.59 10.73
N CYS A 293 1.42 -3.43 11.81
CA CYS A 293 0.09 -2.83 11.75
C CYS A 293 0.13 -1.37 11.29
N LEU A 294 1.15 -0.61 11.71
CA LEU A 294 1.31 0.80 11.34
C LEU A 294 1.77 1.01 9.88
N LEU A 295 2.66 0.17 9.38
CA LEU A 295 3.19 0.27 8.01
C LEU A 295 2.10 0.14 6.95
N TYR A 296 1.08 -0.69 7.19
CA TYR A 296 -0.03 -0.91 6.27
C TYR A 296 -1.16 0.12 6.38
N THR A 297 -1.21 0.90 7.46
CA THR A 297 -2.21 1.96 7.64
C THR A 297 -1.75 3.32 7.12
N SER A 298 -0.45 3.49 6.84
CA SER A 298 0.11 4.75 6.37
C SER A 298 0.06 4.84 4.84
N PRO A 299 -0.60 5.85 4.25
CA PRO A 299 -0.64 6.03 2.80
C PRO A 299 0.77 6.31 2.27
N SER A 300 1.23 5.47 1.34
CA SER A 300 2.54 5.65 0.71
C SER A 300 2.58 6.94 -0.11
N PRO A 301 3.66 7.75 -0.04
CA PRO A 301 3.84 8.90 -0.91
C PRO A 301 3.84 8.55 -2.42
N ARG A 302 4.09 7.29 -2.76
CA ARG A 302 4.05 6.80 -4.15
C ARG A 302 2.63 6.60 -4.66
N ASP A 303 1.67 6.27 -3.78
CA ASP A 303 0.28 6.04 -4.15
C ASP A 303 -0.47 7.35 -4.43
N MET A 304 0.07 8.47 -3.97
CA MET A 304 -0.52 9.81 -4.15
C MET A 304 0.05 10.58 -5.35
N ARG A 305 1.12 10.10 -5.97
CA ARG A 305 1.73 10.75 -7.16
C ARG A 305 1.17 10.23 -8.49
N ARG A 306 0.23 9.33 -8.46
CA ARG A 306 -0.51 8.79 -9.62
C ARG A 306 -1.98 9.16 -9.49
#